data_ca460611baad393f929fee818f0460ca
#
_entry.id   ca460611baad393f929fee818f0460ca
#
_cell.length_a   1.000
_cell.length_b   1.000
_cell.length_c   1.000
_cell.angle_alpha   90.00
_cell.angle_beta   90.00
_cell.angle_gamma   90.00
#
_symmetry.space_group_name_H-M   'P 1'
#
loop_
_entity.id
_entity.type
_entity.pdbx_description
1 polymer ?
#
loop_
_entity_poly.entity_id
_entity_poly.type
_entity_poly.pdbx_seq_one_letter_code
_entity_poly.pdbx_strand_id
1 'polypeptide(L)'
;SNAVEGLLNYRFSKRIKEQKTKLRMVIDWFENQVVDKGWNAGFNKFYPDIPTIGCRGYIPSLQYLCSYPSKIEYNSGILPATISVIGKGFIDSTREFAAILNVENSPAFRFKHLWNESTAKPDSNYFTILVALSIISEESFNILNLVNEYLKTIDSNNMRFWVKPHPAMSEKELRNGFDNKWPEEFFIIQGLSSEYIPRSDIMISGMSSICLESMSLGVPVIVVENLRGLSYNPIPEEVPQDLWRPCRTPNDIENEVEYYQNRSDEEINRHKEIGLKIREDYFEPVTKEGVRNFLMLDLP
;
A
#
# COMPACT_ATOMS: atom_id res chain seq x y z
N SER A 1 3.32 -25.61 -7.38
CA SER A 1 4.11 -24.47 -7.90
C SER A 1 3.18 -23.55 -8.67
N ASN A 2 3.48 -22.27 -8.74
CA ASN A 2 2.66 -21.23 -9.39
C ASN A 2 2.35 -21.57 -10.87
N ALA A 3 3.22 -22.34 -11.55
CA ALA A 3 2.98 -22.79 -12.92
C ALA A 3 1.78 -23.76 -13.02
N VAL A 4 1.60 -24.61 -12.03
CA VAL A 4 0.45 -25.55 -11.98
C VAL A 4 -0.84 -24.74 -11.77
N GLU A 5 -0.82 -23.75 -10.89
CA GLU A 5 -1.98 -22.87 -10.65
C GLU A 5 -2.34 -22.07 -11.90
N GLY A 6 -1.36 -21.51 -12.61
CA GLY A 6 -1.59 -20.85 -13.88
C GLY A 6 -2.25 -21.78 -14.93
N LEU A 7 -1.77 -23.04 -15.04
CA LEU A 7 -2.39 -24.03 -15.90
C LEU A 7 -3.80 -24.41 -15.46
N LEU A 8 -4.07 -24.49 -14.17
CA LEU A 8 -5.41 -24.76 -13.64
C LEU A 8 -6.36 -23.62 -13.99
N ASN A 9 -5.94 -22.36 -13.85
CA ASN A 9 -6.74 -21.20 -14.22
C ASN A 9 -7.05 -21.16 -15.72
N TYR A 10 -6.06 -21.46 -16.57
CA TYR A 10 -6.29 -21.62 -18.00
C TYR A 10 -7.32 -22.72 -18.32
N ARG A 11 -7.21 -23.87 -17.66
CA ARG A 11 -8.16 -24.98 -17.85
C ARG A 11 -9.54 -24.69 -17.27
N PHE A 12 -9.62 -23.91 -16.19
CA PHE A 12 -10.88 -23.46 -15.62
C PHE A 12 -11.68 -22.65 -16.64
N SER A 13 -11.08 -21.64 -17.29
CA SER A 13 -11.74 -20.82 -18.29
C SER A 13 -12.24 -21.67 -19.47
N LYS A 14 -11.46 -22.66 -19.93
CA LYS A 14 -11.88 -23.62 -20.94
C LYS A 14 -13.12 -24.42 -20.48
N ARG A 15 -13.09 -24.93 -19.25
CA ARG A 15 -14.17 -25.78 -18.70
C ARG A 15 -15.49 -25.03 -18.57
N ILE A 16 -15.47 -23.78 -18.10
CA ILE A 16 -16.71 -22.99 -18.01
C ILE A 16 -17.25 -22.61 -19.40
N LYS A 17 -16.38 -22.46 -20.42
CA LYS A 17 -16.81 -22.32 -21.80
C LYS A 17 -17.50 -23.57 -22.34
N GLU A 18 -16.93 -24.74 -22.06
CA GLU A 18 -17.53 -26.04 -22.42
C GLU A 18 -18.89 -26.23 -21.74
N GLN A 19 -19.06 -25.71 -20.52
CA GLN A 19 -20.33 -25.70 -19.79
C GLN A 19 -21.32 -24.63 -20.29
N LYS A 20 -20.96 -23.86 -21.33
CA LYS A 20 -21.77 -22.78 -21.91
C LYS A 20 -22.14 -21.67 -20.91
N THR A 21 -21.29 -21.44 -19.90
CA THR A 21 -21.50 -20.36 -18.94
C THR A 21 -21.46 -19.01 -19.67
N LYS A 22 -22.49 -18.20 -19.48
CA LYS A 22 -22.55 -16.83 -20.02
C LYS A 22 -21.83 -15.90 -19.06
N LEU A 23 -20.87 -15.16 -19.55
CA LEU A 23 -20.15 -14.14 -18.79
C LEU A 23 -20.45 -12.77 -19.38
N ARG A 24 -20.53 -11.76 -18.55
CA ARG A 24 -20.64 -10.38 -18.95
C ARG A 24 -19.27 -9.71 -18.98
N MET A 25 -18.43 -9.97 -17.98
CA MET A 25 -17.08 -9.50 -17.83
C MET A 25 -16.29 -10.45 -16.92
N VAL A 26 -14.98 -10.31 -16.92
CA VAL A 26 -14.07 -11.02 -16.04
C VAL A 26 -13.20 -10.01 -15.32
N ILE A 27 -13.14 -10.12 -14.00
CA ILE A 27 -12.27 -9.28 -13.18
C ILE A 27 -11.38 -10.22 -12.36
N ASP A 28 -10.07 -9.97 -12.36
CA ASP A 28 -9.12 -10.63 -11.48
C ASP A 28 -8.36 -9.62 -10.61
N TRP A 29 -7.87 -10.09 -9.47
CA TRP A 29 -6.87 -9.36 -8.69
C TRP A 29 -5.54 -9.54 -9.39
N PHE A 30 -5.00 -8.46 -9.96
CA PHE A 30 -3.90 -8.53 -10.91
C PHE A 30 -2.58 -8.04 -10.32
N GLU A 31 -1.65 -8.95 -10.08
CA GLU A 31 -0.29 -8.67 -9.63
C GLU A 31 0.78 -9.01 -10.68
N ASN A 32 0.36 -9.36 -11.89
CA ASN A 32 1.19 -9.83 -13.00
C ASN A 32 1.95 -11.14 -12.69
N GLN A 33 1.39 -11.96 -11.82
CA GLN A 33 1.96 -13.26 -11.45
C GLN A 33 1.60 -14.35 -12.46
N VAL A 34 2.23 -15.51 -12.32
CA VAL A 34 1.99 -16.69 -13.20
C VAL A 34 0.53 -17.13 -13.16
N VAL A 35 -0.12 -17.02 -12.00
CA VAL A 35 -1.54 -17.36 -11.83
C VAL A 35 -2.45 -16.47 -12.66
N ASP A 36 -2.15 -15.16 -12.70
CA ASP A 36 -2.88 -14.16 -13.47
C ASP A 36 -2.71 -14.39 -14.97
N LYS A 37 -1.49 -14.77 -15.40
CA LYS A 37 -1.19 -15.08 -16.80
C LYS A 37 -1.97 -16.28 -17.32
N GLY A 38 -2.09 -17.32 -16.52
CA GLY A 38 -2.94 -18.47 -16.86
C GLY A 38 -4.41 -18.13 -16.96
N TRP A 39 -4.90 -17.29 -16.04
CA TRP A 39 -6.26 -16.76 -16.03
C TRP A 39 -6.54 -15.94 -17.30
N ASN A 40 -5.75 -14.92 -17.55
CA ASN A 40 -5.95 -14.00 -18.68
C ASN A 40 -5.76 -14.72 -20.02
N ALA A 41 -4.73 -15.58 -20.17
CA ALA A 41 -4.56 -16.39 -21.39
C ALA A 41 -5.78 -17.26 -21.70
N GLY A 42 -6.37 -17.83 -20.66
CA GLY A 42 -7.55 -18.67 -20.83
C GLY A 42 -8.78 -17.86 -21.24
N PHE A 43 -9.08 -16.75 -20.57
CA PHE A 43 -10.23 -15.93 -20.91
C PHE A 43 -10.07 -15.26 -22.28
N ASN A 44 -8.91 -14.73 -22.62
CA ASN A 44 -8.63 -14.16 -23.95
C ASN A 44 -8.83 -15.18 -25.06
N LYS A 45 -8.52 -16.46 -24.83
CA LYS A 45 -8.68 -17.53 -25.81
C LYS A 45 -10.11 -18.05 -25.93
N PHE A 46 -10.78 -18.29 -24.83
CA PHE A 46 -12.08 -18.98 -24.83
C PHE A 46 -13.27 -18.02 -24.77
N TYR A 47 -13.05 -16.77 -24.37
CA TYR A 47 -14.05 -15.71 -24.27
C TYR A 47 -13.53 -14.40 -24.86
N PRO A 48 -13.10 -14.37 -26.15
CA PRO A 48 -12.42 -13.21 -26.74
C PRO A 48 -13.29 -11.95 -26.80
N ASP A 49 -14.62 -12.10 -26.75
CA ASP A 49 -15.57 -10.98 -26.83
C ASP A 49 -15.98 -10.46 -25.44
N ILE A 50 -15.47 -11.05 -24.36
CA ILE A 50 -15.81 -10.67 -23.00
C ILE A 50 -14.71 -9.76 -22.44
N PRO A 51 -15.05 -8.56 -21.93
CA PRO A 51 -14.08 -7.68 -21.32
C PRO A 51 -13.36 -8.35 -20.12
N THR A 52 -12.03 -8.24 -20.11
CA THR A 52 -11.19 -8.69 -18.99
C THR A 52 -10.53 -7.51 -18.33
N ILE A 53 -10.67 -7.39 -17.01
CA ILE A 53 -10.09 -6.32 -16.20
C ILE A 53 -9.17 -6.93 -15.16
N GLY A 54 -7.88 -6.57 -15.21
CA GLY A 54 -6.92 -6.85 -14.16
C GLY A 54 -6.93 -5.72 -13.13
N CYS A 55 -7.51 -5.97 -11.95
CA CYS A 55 -7.64 -4.97 -10.90
C CYS A 55 -6.38 -4.93 -10.02
N ARG A 56 -5.59 -3.86 -10.13
CA ARG A 56 -4.45 -3.57 -9.24
C ARG A 56 -4.94 -2.77 -8.04
N GLY A 57 -5.66 -3.43 -7.13
CA GLY A 57 -6.26 -2.83 -5.94
C GLY A 57 -5.26 -2.53 -4.81
N TYR A 58 -3.97 -2.38 -5.10
CA TYR A 58 -2.88 -2.16 -4.15
C TYR A 58 -1.91 -1.09 -4.66
N ILE A 59 -1.03 -0.61 -3.78
CA ILE A 59 0.04 0.33 -4.11
C ILE A 59 1.25 -0.48 -4.61
N PRO A 60 1.61 -0.37 -5.90
CA PRO A 60 2.77 -1.07 -6.45
C PRO A 60 4.06 -0.41 -5.99
N SER A 61 5.11 -1.19 -5.84
CA SER A 61 6.47 -0.64 -5.72
C SER A 61 7.16 -0.61 -7.07
N LEU A 62 7.80 0.51 -7.37
CA LEU A 62 8.54 0.71 -8.63
C LEU A 62 9.73 -0.27 -8.78
N GLN A 63 10.30 -0.73 -7.66
CA GLN A 63 11.41 -1.69 -7.68
C GLN A 63 10.97 -3.15 -7.80
N TYR A 64 9.68 -3.44 -7.65
CA TYR A 64 9.16 -4.80 -7.82
C TYR A 64 8.81 -5.09 -9.27
N LEU A 65 9.85 -5.19 -10.11
CA LEU A 65 9.75 -5.23 -11.58
C LEU A 65 8.82 -6.31 -12.12
N CYS A 66 8.71 -7.47 -11.44
CA CYS A 66 7.83 -8.55 -11.88
C CYS A 66 6.34 -8.18 -11.87
N SER A 67 5.93 -7.15 -11.14
CA SER A 67 4.55 -6.67 -11.13
C SER A 67 4.20 -5.78 -12.33
N TYR A 68 5.20 -5.38 -13.13
CA TYR A 68 4.99 -4.50 -14.29
C TYR A 68 4.89 -5.31 -15.58
N PRO A 69 3.75 -5.22 -16.30
CA PRO A 69 3.57 -5.96 -17.53
C PRO A 69 4.51 -5.46 -18.65
N SER A 70 5.00 -6.42 -19.44
CA SER A 70 5.90 -6.15 -20.55
C SER A 70 5.20 -6.24 -21.90
N LYS A 71 5.80 -5.64 -22.94
CA LYS A 71 5.35 -5.77 -24.34
C LYS A 71 5.32 -7.22 -24.82
N ILE A 72 6.22 -8.08 -24.31
CA ILE A 72 6.25 -9.51 -24.67
C ILE A 72 5.00 -10.20 -24.11
N GLU A 73 4.62 -9.92 -22.89
CA GLU A 73 3.42 -10.49 -22.24
C GLU A 73 2.15 -10.02 -22.95
N TYR A 74 2.09 -8.73 -23.32
CA TYR A 74 1.00 -8.19 -24.14
C TYR A 74 0.85 -8.94 -25.47
N ASN A 75 1.94 -9.06 -26.22
CA ASN A 75 1.95 -9.76 -27.52
C ASN A 75 1.62 -11.26 -27.39
N SER A 76 1.88 -11.85 -26.22
CA SER A 76 1.58 -13.26 -25.95
C SER A 76 0.11 -13.49 -25.55
N GLY A 77 -0.70 -12.44 -25.42
CA GLY A 77 -2.11 -12.54 -25.05
C GLY A 77 -2.38 -13.07 -23.65
N ILE A 78 -1.45 -12.84 -22.71
CA ILE A 78 -1.51 -13.33 -21.34
C ILE A 78 -1.81 -12.22 -20.32
N LEU A 79 -2.16 -11.04 -20.80
CA LEU A 79 -2.60 -9.89 -19.99
C LEU A 79 -4.10 -9.65 -20.14
N PRO A 80 -4.75 -9.00 -19.13
CA PRO A 80 -6.12 -8.53 -19.29
C PRO A 80 -6.23 -7.47 -20.38
N ALA A 81 -7.42 -7.28 -20.94
CA ALA A 81 -7.68 -6.25 -21.95
C ALA A 81 -7.53 -4.83 -21.37
N THR A 82 -7.88 -4.66 -20.10
CA THR A 82 -7.73 -3.42 -19.34
C THR A 82 -7.06 -3.71 -18.02
N ILE A 83 -6.09 -2.89 -17.64
CA ILE A 83 -5.52 -2.90 -16.29
C ILE A 83 -6.10 -1.71 -15.55
N SER A 84 -6.77 -1.94 -14.43
CA SER A 84 -7.31 -0.87 -13.59
C SER A 84 -6.39 -0.60 -12.41
N VAL A 85 -6.10 0.67 -12.15
CA VAL A 85 -5.26 1.14 -11.04
C VAL A 85 -6.07 2.03 -10.11
N ILE A 86 -5.68 2.10 -8.84
CA ILE A 86 -6.44 2.77 -7.77
C ILE A 86 -6.27 4.29 -7.72
N GLY A 87 -5.51 4.87 -8.62
CA GLY A 87 -5.28 6.31 -8.73
C GLY A 87 -4.56 6.64 -10.04
N LYS A 88 -4.84 7.82 -10.58
CA LYS A 88 -4.25 8.28 -11.85
C LYS A 88 -2.72 8.33 -11.84
N GLY A 89 -2.11 8.59 -10.67
CA GLY A 89 -0.66 8.60 -10.48
C GLY A 89 0.03 7.27 -10.74
N PHE A 90 -0.72 6.15 -10.81
CA PHE A 90 -0.16 4.83 -11.15
C PHE A 90 -0.30 4.45 -12.64
N ILE A 91 -0.91 5.30 -13.47
CA ILE A 91 -1.17 4.97 -14.90
C ILE A 91 0.15 4.87 -15.67
N ASP A 92 0.98 5.91 -15.60
CA ASP A 92 2.21 5.99 -16.39
C ASP A 92 3.25 4.95 -15.92
N SER A 93 3.44 4.79 -14.62
CA SER A 93 4.32 3.76 -14.08
C SER A 93 3.88 2.33 -14.46
N THR A 94 2.56 2.07 -14.55
CA THR A 94 2.05 0.78 -15.01
C THR A 94 2.37 0.51 -16.48
N ARG A 95 2.52 1.56 -17.31
CA ARG A 95 2.90 1.50 -18.74
C ARG A 95 4.40 1.48 -18.98
N GLU A 96 5.24 1.55 -17.97
CA GLU A 96 6.70 1.71 -18.05
C GLU A 96 7.36 0.81 -19.11
N PHE A 97 7.03 -0.49 -19.11
CA PHE A 97 7.61 -1.46 -20.04
C PHE A 97 6.70 -1.80 -21.25
N ALA A 98 5.54 -1.18 -21.34
CA ALA A 98 4.59 -1.43 -22.43
C ALA A 98 3.59 -0.28 -22.57
N ALA A 99 3.98 0.77 -23.27
CA ALA A 99 3.14 1.96 -23.51
C ALA A 99 1.80 1.67 -24.23
N ILE A 100 1.69 0.50 -24.89
CA ILE A 100 0.48 0.03 -25.59
C ILE A 100 -0.64 -0.43 -24.64
N LEU A 101 -0.36 -0.63 -23.35
CA LEU A 101 -1.33 -1.14 -22.40
C LEU A 101 -2.51 -0.17 -22.23
N ASN A 102 -3.72 -0.72 -22.23
CA ASN A 102 -4.88 0.01 -21.75
C ASN A 102 -4.89 0.01 -20.23
N VAL A 103 -4.56 1.16 -19.64
CA VAL A 103 -4.54 1.35 -18.17
C VAL A 103 -5.53 2.46 -17.84
N GLU A 104 -6.45 2.16 -16.94
CA GLU A 104 -7.53 3.06 -16.54
C GLU A 104 -7.54 3.27 -15.03
N ASN A 105 -7.96 4.45 -14.61
CA ASN A 105 -8.22 4.75 -13.21
C ASN A 105 -9.50 4.05 -12.74
N SER A 106 -9.51 3.52 -11.54
CA SER A 106 -10.67 2.83 -10.97
C SER A 106 -10.79 3.10 -9.46
N PRO A 107 -12.00 2.95 -8.89
CA PRO A 107 -12.21 3.20 -7.47
C PRO A 107 -11.26 2.43 -6.56
N ALA A 108 -10.64 3.12 -5.63
CA ALA A 108 -9.71 2.57 -4.64
C ALA A 108 -10.49 1.84 -3.52
N PHE A 109 -11.15 0.72 -3.84
CA PHE A 109 -12.09 0.03 -2.94
C PHE A 109 -11.50 -0.27 -1.55
N ARG A 110 -10.25 -0.74 -1.52
CA ARG A 110 -9.54 -1.06 -0.27
C ARG A 110 -9.26 0.19 0.58
N PHE A 111 -9.14 1.35 -0.07
CA PHE A 111 -8.76 2.63 0.52
C PHE A 111 -9.92 3.61 0.66
N LYS A 112 -11.16 3.12 0.58
CA LYS A 112 -12.38 3.93 0.72
C LYS A 112 -12.37 4.81 1.97
N HIS A 113 -11.78 4.33 3.06
CA HIS A 113 -11.70 5.04 4.33
C HIS A 113 -10.95 6.38 4.25
N LEU A 114 -10.03 6.56 3.27
CA LEU A 114 -9.28 7.80 3.10
C LEU A 114 -10.17 9.00 2.71
N TRP A 115 -11.35 8.72 2.15
CA TRP A 115 -12.30 9.73 1.73
C TRP A 115 -13.42 9.99 2.74
N ASN A 116 -13.40 9.28 3.86
CA ASN A 116 -14.34 9.56 4.94
C ASN A 116 -13.87 10.80 5.71
N GLU A 117 -14.79 11.69 6.05
CA GLU A 117 -14.49 12.77 6.96
C GLU A 117 -14.10 12.17 8.33
N SER A 118 -12.82 12.30 8.69
CA SER A 118 -12.36 11.91 10.00
C SER A 118 -12.37 13.12 10.92
N THR A 119 -13.10 13.03 12.03
CA THR A 119 -13.01 13.99 13.13
C THR A 119 -11.90 13.63 14.11
N ALA A 120 -11.23 12.50 13.88
CA ALA A 120 -10.13 12.03 14.71
C ALA A 120 -8.93 12.97 14.58
N LYS A 121 -8.32 13.30 15.72
CA LYS A 121 -7.13 14.16 15.82
C LYS A 121 -6.18 13.52 16.82
N PRO A 122 -4.88 13.85 16.73
CA PRO A 122 -3.92 13.53 17.78
C PRO A 122 -4.38 14.06 19.16
N ASP A 123 -4.01 13.34 20.21
CA ASP A 123 -4.25 13.77 21.59
C ASP A 123 -3.24 14.86 21.96
N SER A 124 -3.72 16.06 22.27
CA SER A 124 -2.87 17.22 22.57
C SER A 124 -1.98 17.05 23.81
N ASN A 125 -2.21 16.04 24.63
CA ASN A 125 -1.39 15.76 25.81
C ASN A 125 -0.13 14.94 25.50
N TYR A 126 -0.09 14.30 24.32
CA TYR A 126 1.00 13.42 23.94
C TYR A 126 1.38 13.62 22.47
N PHE A 127 2.68 13.54 22.20
CA PHE A 127 3.14 13.34 20.82
C PHE A 127 3.03 11.85 20.49
N THR A 128 2.09 11.50 19.63
CA THR A 128 1.75 10.10 19.34
C THR A 128 2.44 9.62 18.07
N ILE A 129 3.26 8.59 18.23
CA ILE A 129 4.02 7.92 17.17
C ILE A 129 3.36 6.57 16.88
N LEU A 130 2.90 6.37 15.65
CA LEU A 130 2.41 5.08 15.17
C LEU A 130 3.56 4.27 14.57
N VAL A 131 3.97 3.20 15.22
CA VAL A 131 4.98 2.25 14.72
C VAL A 131 4.27 1.14 13.96
N ALA A 132 4.20 1.25 12.64
CA ALA A 132 3.52 0.28 11.78
C ALA A 132 4.50 -0.76 11.24
N LEU A 133 4.28 -2.03 11.61
CA LEU A 133 5.19 -3.13 11.32
C LEU A 133 4.90 -3.80 9.97
N SER A 134 5.96 -4.31 9.34
CA SER A 134 5.93 -5.04 8.07
C SER A 134 5.37 -6.46 8.21
N ILE A 135 4.94 -7.05 7.09
CA ILE A 135 4.68 -8.49 7.00
C ILE A 135 5.96 -9.33 7.20
N ILE A 136 7.12 -8.75 6.93
CA ILE A 136 8.43 -9.40 7.07
C ILE A 136 8.90 -9.20 8.51
N SER A 137 9.03 -10.31 9.25
CA SER A 137 9.39 -10.28 10.68
C SER A 137 10.75 -9.61 10.93
N GLU A 138 11.75 -9.86 10.08
CA GLU A 138 13.07 -9.24 10.22
C GLU A 138 13.01 -7.71 10.12
N GLU A 139 12.26 -7.17 9.18
CA GLU A 139 12.04 -5.72 9.05
C GLU A 139 11.32 -5.16 10.28
N SER A 140 10.30 -5.87 10.75
CA SER A 140 9.54 -5.49 11.95
C SER A 140 10.41 -5.39 13.18
N PHE A 141 11.29 -6.36 13.39
CA PHE A 141 12.23 -6.33 14.51
C PHE A 141 13.33 -5.27 14.34
N ASN A 142 13.78 -4.99 13.12
CA ASN A 142 14.68 -3.87 12.86
C ASN A 142 14.06 -2.53 13.24
N ILE A 143 12.80 -2.30 12.86
CA ILE A 143 12.06 -1.08 13.23
C ILE A 143 11.96 -0.96 14.74
N LEU A 144 11.51 -2.03 15.43
CA LEU A 144 11.35 -2.03 16.89
C LEU A 144 12.67 -1.81 17.62
N ASN A 145 13.76 -2.41 17.14
CA ASN A 145 15.08 -2.22 17.74
C ASN A 145 15.57 -0.79 17.58
N LEU A 146 15.40 -0.17 16.41
CA LEU A 146 15.78 1.23 16.19
C LEU A 146 14.97 2.17 17.09
N VAL A 147 13.66 1.97 17.19
CA VAL A 147 12.79 2.76 18.08
C VAL A 147 13.15 2.53 19.55
N ASN A 148 13.47 1.29 19.95
CA ASN A 148 13.88 0.98 21.30
C ASN A 148 15.23 1.63 21.67
N GLU A 149 16.21 1.67 20.74
CA GLU A 149 17.46 2.39 20.97
C GLU A 149 17.23 3.90 21.06
N TYR A 150 16.36 4.46 20.24
CA TYR A 150 15.96 5.87 20.35
C TYR A 150 15.30 6.18 21.71
N LEU A 151 14.41 5.32 22.21
CA LEU A 151 13.78 5.48 23.53
C LEU A 151 14.78 5.56 24.68
N LYS A 152 15.95 4.95 24.57
CA LYS A 152 16.99 5.02 25.59
C LYS A 152 17.71 6.37 25.69
N THR A 153 17.57 7.20 24.65
CA THR A 153 18.27 8.50 24.54
C THR A 153 17.41 9.69 24.94
N ILE A 154 16.11 9.50 25.10
CA ILE A 154 15.14 10.59 25.32
C ILE A 154 14.37 10.49 26.63
N ASP A 155 13.76 11.61 27.04
CA ASP A 155 12.66 11.65 28.02
C ASP A 155 11.32 11.42 27.29
N SER A 156 10.71 10.26 27.46
CA SER A 156 9.48 9.82 26.78
C SER A 156 8.18 10.24 27.48
N ASN A 157 8.22 11.00 28.57
CA ASN A 157 7.06 11.32 29.42
C ASN A 157 5.85 11.89 28.66
N ASN A 158 6.09 12.68 27.60
CA ASN A 158 5.04 13.29 26.78
C ASN A 158 4.89 12.58 25.40
N MET A 159 5.39 11.36 25.26
CA MET A 159 5.34 10.58 24.04
C MET A 159 4.52 9.32 24.20
N ARG A 160 3.91 8.86 23.13
CA ARG A 160 3.14 7.62 23.09
C ARG A 160 3.52 6.83 21.85
N PHE A 161 3.91 5.58 22.01
CA PHE A 161 4.29 4.70 20.91
C PHE A 161 3.24 3.61 20.71
N TRP A 162 2.41 3.77 19.69
CA TRP A 162 1.46 2.77 19.29
C TRP A 162 2.11 1.78 18.32
N VAL A 163 2.33 0.55 18.77
CA VAL A 163 2.89 -0.52 17.94
C VAL A 163 1.76 -1.28 17.28
N LYS A 164 1.70 -1.19 15.96
CA LYS A 164 0.70 -1.88 15.12
C LYS A 164 1.34 -3.06 14.40
N PRO A 165 1.15 -4.31 14.86
CA PRO A 165 1.61 -5.49 14.15
C PRO A 165 0.92 -5.62 12.78
N HIS A 166 1.63 -6.21 11.83
CA HIS A 166 0.98 -6.65 10.59
C HIS A 166 -0.08 -7.71 10.90
N PRO A 167 -1.23 -7.75 10.20
CA PRO A 167 -2.30 -8.72 10.47
C PRO A 167 -1.87 -10.20 10.46
N ALA A 168 -0.79 -10.53 9.75
CA ALA A 168 -0.21 -11.87 9.72
C ALA A 168 0.69 -12.20 10.93
N MET A 169 0.98 -11.24 11.80
CA MET A 169 1.85 -11.40 12.98
C MET A 169 1.03 -11.28 14.26
N SER A 170 1.00 -12.32 15.07
CA SER A 170 0.34 -12.29 16.37
C SER A 170 1.17 -11.51 17.41
N GLU A 171 0.50 -10.95 18.41
CA GLU A 171 1.18 -10.28 19.54
C GLU A 171 2.18 -11.21 20.24
N LYS A 172 1.85 -12.51 20.37
CA LYS A 172 2.73 -13.50 20.97
C LYS A 172 4.02 -13.70 20.16
N GLU A 173 3.90 -13.78 18.82
CA GLU A 173 5.06 -13.88 17.93
C GLU A 173 5.92 -12.63 18.02
N LEU A 174 5.29 -11.45 18.03
CA LEU A 174 5.97 -10.18 18.15
C LEU A 174 6.78 -10.09 19.45
N ARG A 175 6.17 -10.39 20.60
CA ARG A 175 6.84 -10.33 21.90
C ARG A 175 7.94 -11.38 22.03
N ASN A 176 7.73 -12.58 21.50
CA ASN A 176 8.72 -13.66 21.58
C ASN A 176 9.91 -13.46 20.64
N GLY A 177 9.70 -12.79 19.51
CA GLY A 177 10.76 -12.51 18.53
C GLY A 177 11.53 -11.22 18.81
N PHE A 178 11.10 -10.42 19.77
CA PHE A 178 11.81 -9.21 20.18
C PHE A 178 12.84 -9.55 21.25
N ASP A 179 14.12 -9.51 20.89
CA ASP A 179 15.23 -9.99 21.75
C ASP A 179 15.49 -9.13 22.98
N ASN A 180 14.92 -7.93 23.07
CA ASN A 180 15.07 -7.03 24.18
C ASN A 180 13.87 -7.14 25.16
N LYS A 181 14.03 -6.61 26.38
CA LYS A 181 12.90 -6.39 27.26
C LYS A 181 11.92 -5.46 26.56
N TRP A 182 10.63 -5.85 26.50
CA TRP A 182 9.57 -5.04 25.91
C TRP A 182 9.45 -3.69 26.66
N PRO A 183 9.62 -2.56 25.93
CA PRO A 183 9.51 -1.23 26.56
C PRO A 183 8.11 -0.97 27.10
N GLU A 184 8.01 -0.28 28.23
CA GLU A 184 6.73 0.07 28.84
C GLU A 184 5.96 1.10 28.00
N GLU A 185 6.68 1.90 27.20
CA GLU A 185 6.18 2.88 26.26
C GLU A 185 5.53 2.27 25.00
N PHE A 186 5.78 0.99 24.73
CA PHE A 186 5.21 0.30 23.55
C PHE A 186 3.82 -0.25 23.84
N PHE A 187 2.81 0.43 23.33
CA PHE A 187 1.40 0.02 23.41
C PHE A 187 1.00 -0.73 22.14
N ILE A 188 0.87 -2.06 22.21
CA ILE A 188 0.38 -2.86 21.08
C ILE A 188 -1.09 -2.53 20.86
N ILE A 189 -1.42 -2.08 19.64
CA ILE A 189 -2.78 -1.73 19.25
C ILE A 189 -3.37 -2.78 18.29
N GLN A 190 -4.69 -2.97 18.42
CA GLN A 190 -5.48 -3.89 17.62
C GLN A 190 -6.42 -3.11 16.68
N GLY A 191 -7.05 -3.78 15.73
CA GLY A 191 -7.97 -3.14 14.79
C GLY A 191 -7.31 -2.66 13.49
N LEU A 192 -7.92 -1.73 12.79
CA LEU A 192 -7.46 -1.23 11.49
C LEU A 192 -6.49 -0.07 11.65
N SER A 193 -5.44 -0.04 10.83
CA SER A 193 -4.48 1.09 10.82
C SER A 193 -5.16 2.42 10.52
N SER A 194 -6.21 2.40 9.69
CA SER A 194 -7.02 3.58 9.36
C SER A 194 -7.69 4.27 10.56
N GLU A 195 -7.84 3.59 11.68
CA GLU A 195 -8.39 4.15 12.92
C GLU A 195 -7.34 4.92 13.72
N TYR A 196 -6.06 4.58 13.54
CA TYR A 196 -4.95 5.12 14.32
C TYR A 196 -4.15 6.18 13.59
N ILE A 197 -3.99 6.06 12.26
CA ILE A 197 -3.24 7.03 11.47
C ILE A 197 -3.72 8.47 11.72
N PRO A 198 -5.04 8.81 11.64
CA PRO A 198 -5.49 10.19 11.83
C PRO A 198 -5.34 10.70 13.28
N ARG A 199 -5.00 9.82 14.21
CA ARG A 199 -4.81 10.10 15.64
C ARG A 199 -3.33 10.14 16.04
N SER A 200 -2.45 9.99 15.07
CA SER A 200 -1.01 10.00 15.27
C SER A 200 -0.41 11.29 14.71
N ASP A 201 0.62 11.81 15.35
CA ASP A 201 1.35 12.98 14.89
C ASP A 201 2.31 12.64 13.77
N ILE A 202 2.91 11.44 13.85
CA ILE A 202 3.78 10.85 12.84
C ILE A 202 3.63 9.33 12.81
N MET A 203 4.11 8.71 11.74
CA MET A 203 4.24 7.26 11.63
C MET A 203 5.71 6.87 11.40
N ILE A 204 6.16 5.79 12.07
CA ILE A 204 7.41 5.09 11.75
C ILE A 204 7.03 3.76 11.14
N SER A 205 7.56 3.48 9.95
CA SER A 205 7.31 2.20 9.25
C SER A 205 8.53 1.81 8.42
N GLY A 206 8.56 0.58 7.96
CA GLY A 206 9.46 0.16 6.90
C GLY A 206 8.91 0.52 5.52
N MET A 207 9.43 -0.09 4.50
CA MET A 207 9.03 0.06 3.10
C MET A 207 7.66 -0.61 2.84
N SER A 208 6.59 0.04 3.25
CA SER A 208 5.22 -0.48 3.22
C SER A 208 4.25 0.48 2.55
N SER A 209 3.24 -0.06 1.88
CA SER A 209 2.16 0.72 1.26
C SER A 209 1.40 1.63 2.24
N ILE A 210 1.42 1.31 3.55
CA ILE A 210 0.82 2.15 4.60
C ILE A 210 1.44 3.54 4.68
N CYS A 211 2.69 3.71 4.19
CA CYS A 211 3.34 5.01 4.13
C CYS A 211 2.54 6.00 3.26
N LEU A 212 2.11 5.56 2.08
CA LEU A 212 1.32 6.41 1.18
C LEU A 212 -0.08 6.69 1.75
N GLU A 213 -0.69 5.73 2.45
CA GLU A 213 -1.95 5.97 3.19
C GLU A 213 -1.78 7.05 4.26
N SER A 214 -0.73 6.96 5.07
CA SER A 214 -0.43 7.94 6.13
C SER A 214 -0.25 9.34 5.56
N MET A 215 0.61 9.45 4.54
CA MET A 215 0.87 10.74 3.89
C MET A 215 -0.37 11.33 3.22
N SER A 216 -1.25 10.49 2.64
CA SER A 216 -2.52 10.96 2.04
C SER A 216 -3.49 11.59 3.06
N LEU A 217 -3.26 11.37 4.34
CA LEU A 217 -3.98 12.00 5.45
C LEU A 217 -3.20 13.17 6.08
N GLY A 218 -2.05 13.55 5.50
CA GLY A 218 -1.18 14.60 6.00
C GLY A 218 -0.36 14.20 7.23
N VAL A 219 -0.29 12.90 7.55
CA VAL A 219 0.51 12.36 8.66
C VAL A 219 1.89 11.96 8.12
N PRO A 220 2.97 12.63 8.56
CA PRO A 220 4.32 12.36 8.07
C PRO A 220 4.83 10.96 8.45
N VAL A 221 5.78 10.46 7.66
CA VAL A 221 6.33 9.13 7.82
C VAL A 221 7.86 9.15 7.91
N ILE A 222 8.39 8.51 8.94
CA ILE A 222 9.79 8.13 9.03
C ILE A 222 9.91 6.70 8.49
N VAL A 223 10.64 6.56 7.37
CA VAL A 223 10.76 5.28 6.66
C VAL A 223 12.07 4.61 7.04
N VAL A 224 12.00 3.54 7.83
CA VAL A 224 13.16 2.74 8.18
C VAL A 224 13.61 1.92 6.97
N GLU A 225 14.82 2.20 6.51
CA GLU A 225 15.40 1.49 5.37
C GLU A 225 15.95 0.11 5.78
N ASN A 226 16.02 -0.78 4.80
CA ASN A 226 16.63 -2.09 5.01
C ASN A 226 18.16 -1.95 5.14
N LEU A 227 18.71 -2.32 6.30
CA LEU A 227 20.13 -2.22 6.58
C LEU A 227 20.99 -3.30 5.90
N ARG A 228 20.37 -4.38 5.40
CA ARG A 228 21.08 -5.56 4.85
C ARG A 228 20.85 -5.83 3.38
N GLY A 229 20.08 -5.00 2.70
CA GLY A 229 19.73 -5.24 1.31
C GLY A 229 19.23 -4.01 0.58
N LEU A 230 18.61 -4.24 -0.56
CA LEU A 230 17.95 -3.18 -1.30
C LEU A 230 16.67 -2.79 -0.55
N SER A 231 16.56 -1.53 -0.27
CA SER A 231 15.30 -0.94 0.20
C SER A 231 14.39 -0.77 -0.99
N TYR A 232 13.20 -1.37 -0.93
CA TYR A 232 12.22 -1.12 -1.94
C TYR A 232 11.22 -0.07 -1.45
N ASN A 233 11.06 1.01 -2.19
CA ASN A 233 10.25 2.14 -1.77
C ASN A 233 8.90 2.15 -2.50
N PRO A 234 7.75 2.02 -1.81
CA PRO A 234 6.43 2.13 -2.42
C PRO A 234 5.98 3.60 -2.60
N ILE A 235 6.78 4.56 -2.15
CA ILE A 235 6.47 5.98 -2.27
C ILE A 235 6.88 6.45 -3.66
N PRO A 236 5.95 6.97 -4.47
CA PRO A 236 6.26 7.54 -5.77
C PRO A 236 7.29 8.69 -5.68
N GLU A 237 8.15 8.81 -6.70
CA GLU A 237 9.23 9.81 -6.71
C GLU A 237 8.71 11.26 -6.68
N GLU A 238 7.50 11.48 -7.17
CA GLU A 238 6.85 12.79 -7.20
C GLU A 238 6.33 13.25 -5.83
N VAL A 239 6.28 12.34 -4.85
CA VAL A 239 5.83 12.68 -3.50
C VAL A 239 6.89 13.49 -2.77
N PRO A 240 6.58 14.73 -2.35
CA PRO A 240 7.55 15.58 -1.68
C PRO A 240 8.09 14.99 -0.38
N GLN A 241 9.39 15.16 -0.16
CA GLN A 241 10.05 14.72 1.08
C GLN A 241 9.63 15.49 2.34
N ASP A 242 8.81 16.53 2.23
CA ASP A 242 8.21 17.23 3.38
C ASP A 242 7.40 16.26 4.28
N LEU A 243 6.75 15.24 3.68
CA LEU A 243 5.92 14.27 4.38
C LEU A 243 6.62 12.95 4.70
N TRP A 244 7.86 12.77 4.27
CA TRP A 244 8.57 11.54 4.60
C TRP A 244 10.09 11.73 4.64
N ARG A 245 10.75 10.94 5.47
CA ARG A 245 12.20 10.92 5.61
C ARG A 245 12.72 9.49 5.72
N PRO A 246 13.79 9.13 5.01
CA PRO A 246 14.47 7.86 5.22
C PRO A 246 15.25 7.87 6.53
N CYS A 247 15.33 6.72 7.19
CA CYS A 247 16.02 6.56 8.46
C CYS A 247 16.80 5.23 8.49
N ARG A 248 18.00 5.26 9.02
CA ARG A 248 18.88 4.10 9.19
C ARG A 248 19.39 3.91 10.61
N THR A 249 19.40 4.96 11.40
CA THR A 249 19.97 4.99 12.75
C THR A 249 18.98 5.54 13.77
N PRO A 250 19.17 5.23 15.06
CA PRO A 250 18.36 5.87 16.12
C PRO A 250 18.47 7.40 16.13
N ASN A 251 19.64 7.94 15.79
CA ASN A 251 19.88 9.38 15.70
C ASN A 251 19.08 10.03 14.55
N ASP A 252 18.88 9.30 13.43
CA ASP A 252 18.00 9.79 12.35
C ASP A 252 16.55 9.88 12.86
N ILE A 253 16.09 8.89 13.65
CA ILE A 253 14.75 8.92 14.27
C ILE A 253 14.63 10.14 15.18
N GLU A 254 15.64 10.36 16.04
CA GLU A 254 15.66 11.48 16.99
C GLU A 254 15.54 12.83 16.26
N ASN A 255 16.37 13.07 15.25
CA ASN A 255 16.36 14.30 14.46
C ASN A 255 14.99 14.54 13.77
N GLU A 256 14.42 13.51 13.17
CA GLU A 256 13.16 13.64 12.46
C GLU A 256 11.96 13.77 13.42
N VAL A 257 11.97 13.09 14.55
CA VAL A 257 10.94 13.26 15.58
C VAL A 257 11.01 14.67 16.15
N GLU A 258 12.19 15.17 16.48
CA GLU A 258 12.38 16.55 16.96
C GLU A 258 11.88 17.56 15.93
N TYR A 259 12.21 17.38 14.65
CA TYR A 259 11.71 18.22 13.57
C TYR A 259 10.17 18.24 13.53
N TYR A 260 9.54 17.08 13.55
CA TYR A 260 8.07 16.97 13.47
C TYR A 260 7.35 17.42 14.75
N GLN A 261 7.99 17.34 15.91
CA GLN A 261 7.45 17.90 17.16
C GLN A 261 7.41 19.43 17.16
N ASN A 262 8.42 20.06 16.54
CA ASN A 262 8.58 21.51 16.52
C ASN A 262 7.93 22.21 15.32
N ARG A 263 7.10 21.48 14.54
CA ARG A 263 6.40 22.07 13.39
C ARG A 263 5.49 23.23 13.79
N SER A 264 5.55 24.28 12.99
CA SER A 264 4.59 25.36 13.02
C SER A 264 3.20 24.94 12.50
N ASP A 265 2.17 25.70 12.84
CA ASP A 265 0.83 25.52 12.28
C ASP A 265 0.80 25.64 10.75
N GLU A 266 1.69 26.47 10.18
CA GLU A 266 1.83 26.64 8.72
C GLU A 266 2.37 25.35 8.08
N GLU A 267 3.38 24.73 8.67
CA GLU A 267 3.93 23.44 8.20
C GLU A 267 2.92 22.31 8.32
N ILE A 268 2.18 22.25 9.43
CA ILE A 268 1.10 21.26 9.61
C ILE A 268 0.03 21.42 8.54
N ASN A 269 -0.37 22.65 8.22
CA ASN A 269 -1.35 22.91 7.18
C ASN A 269 -0.80 22.55 5.78
N ARG A 270 0.47 22.88 5.49
CA ARG A 270 1.15 22.48 4.26
C ARG A 270 1.17 20.94 4.11
N HIS A 271 1.46 20.20 5.19
CA HIS A 271 1.43 18.75 5.16
C HIS A 271 0.04 18.19 4.81
N LYS A 272 -1.03 18.82 5.32
CA LYS A 272 -2.42 18.46 4.96
C LYS A 272 -2.72 18.73 3.50
N GLU A 273 -2.25 19.84 2.94
CA GLU A 273 -2.44 20.20 1.53
C GLU A 273 -1.70 19.22 0.61
N ILE A 274 -0.45 18.87 0.94
CA ILE A 274 0.32 17.84 0.22
C ILE A 274 -0.40 16.48 0.33
N GLY A 275 -0.87 16.13 1.53
CA GLY A 275 -1.61 14.88 1.76
C GLY A 275 -2.89 14.79 0.92
N LEU A 276 -3.65 15.89 0.82
CA LEU A 276 -4.84 15.96 -0.02
C LEU A 276 -4.47 15.69 -1.49
N LYS A 277 -3.40 16.32 -2.00
CA LYS A 277 -2.93 16.08 -3.36
C LYS A 277 -2.51 14.63 -3.61
N ILE A 278 -1.76 14.04 -2.67
CA ILE A 278 -1.41 12.60 -2.73
C ILE A 278 -2.68 11.75 -2.81
N ARG A 279 -3.69 12.05 -1.99
CA ARG A 279 -4.95 11.31 -2.00
C ARG A 279 -5.67 11.42 -3.34
N GLU A 280 -5.75 12.62 -3.92
CA GLU A 280 -6.39 12.87 -5.22
C GLU A 280 -5.66 12.22 -6.40
N ASP A 281 -4.34 12.09 -6.31
CA ASP A 281 -3.53 11.50 -7.38
C ASP A 281 -3.44 9.97 -7.30
N TYR A 282 -3.42 9.41 -6.09
CA TYR A 282 -3.12 7.99 -5.88
C TYR A 282 -4.29 7.15 -5.36
N PHE A 283 -5.41 7.75 -4.98
CA PHE A 283 -6.57 7.03 -4.44
C PHE A 283 -7.89 7.55 -5.02
N GLU A 284 -8.36 6.94 -6.08
CA GLU A 284 -9.65 7.31 -6.69
C GLU A 284 -10.81 7.06 -5.72
N PRO A 285 -11.69 8.05 -5.47
CA PRO A 285 -12.81 7.89 -4.54
C PRO A 285 -13.78 6.80 -4.99
N VAL A 286 -14.34 6.07 -4.02
CA VAL A 286 -15.34 5.04 -4.28
C VAL A 286 -16.71 5.69 -4.36
N THR A 287 -17.08 6.17 -5.55
CA THR A 287 -18.37 6.76 -5.84
C THR A 287 -19.30 5.76 -6.52
N LYS A 288 -20.61 6.01 -6.47
CA LYS A 288 -21.61 5.19 -7.18
C LYS A 288 -21.34 5.17 -8.69
N GLU A 289 -20.99 6.32 -9.26
CA GLU A 289 -20.66 6.47 -10.67
C GLU A 289 -19.36 5.71 -11.03
N GLY A 290 -18.29 5.90 -10.27
CA GLY A 290 -17.04 5.19 -10.47
C GLY A 290 -17.20 3.66 -10.41
N VAL A 291 -18.01 3.14 -9.47
CA VAL A 291 -18.33 1.71 -9.40
C VAL A 291 -19.14 1.25 -10.61
N ARG A 292 -20.12 2.04 -11.08
CA ARG A 292 -20.90 1.70 -12.28
C ARG A 292 -20.01 1.64 -13.53
N ASN A 293 -19.12 2.61 -13.70
CA ASN A 293 -18.17 2.66 -14.80
C ASN A 293 -17.21 1.46 -14.76
N PHE A 294 -16.60 1.19 -13.60
CA PHE A 294 -15.71 0.04 -13.40
C PHE A 294 -16.40 -1.31 -13.73
N LEU A 295 -17.66 -1.46 -13.31
CA LEU A 295 -18.46 -2.65 -13.61
C LEU A 295 -19.17 -2.61 -14.96
N MET A 296 -18.95 -1.58 -15.78
CA MET A 296 -19.58 -1.39 -17.10
C MET A 296 -21.12 -1.54 -17.05
N LEU A 297 -21.77 -1.02 -15.99
CA LEU A 297 -23.19 -1.27 -15.74
C LEU A 297 -24.12 -0.47 -16.70
N ASP A 298 -23.62 0.55 -17.37
CA ASP A 298 -24.36 1.43 -18.26
C ASP A 298 -24.13 1.10 -19.76
N LEU A 299 -23.32 0.08 -20.04
CA LEU A 299 -23.17 -0.43 -21.40
C LEU A 299 -24.33 -1.39 -21.75
N PRO A 300 -24.88 -1.31 -22.96
CA PRO A 300 -26.00 -2.16 -23.41
C PRO A 300 -25.69 -3.65 -23.43
#